data_03f4501b9162c0c3bfe55783de582e4c
#
_entry.id   03f4501b9162c0c3bfe55783de582e4c
#
_cell.length_a   1.000
_cell.length_b   1.000
_cell.length_c   1.000
_cell.angle_alpha   90.00
_cell.angle_beta   90.00
_cell.angle_gamma   90.00
#
_symmetry.space_group_name_H-M   'P 1'
#
loop_
_entity.id
_entity.type
_entity.pdbx_description
1 polymer ?
#
loop_
_entity_poly.entity_id
_entity_poly.type
_entity_poly.pdbx_seq_one_letter_code
_entity_poly.pdbx_strand_id
1 'polypeptide(L)'
;MGLKGRSCGKAKKMNKKSQRMNFKQNSAIQSSYRIFMSVRNYFKFQPIKFIKRFSRFLHELNAYQRLRKNQAFQKIEIYPCLSDNIGYTPIEPVYFFQDTWAARKIVENKPRHHYDIGSSAKTMGILSQFVPITMVDIRPLEIELPNLSFIKGTLLDLPFEDASIESLSSLCVVEHIGLGRYGDPLDPFGSEKAIKEMKRVLKPGGKLLFSVPVDSENKICFNAHRTFTRDYILTLFSDMVLLEEKYIYQYKMYNHYDSRKGFGTGLYLFKKGD
;
A
#
# COMPACT_ATOMS: atom_id res chain seq x y z
N MET A 1 59.57 39.21 -8.42
CA MET A 1 58.36 39.55 -7.68
C MET A 1 57.23 38.90 -8.41
N GLY A 2 56.69 37.77 -8.14
CA GLY A 2 56.12 37.17 -6.97
C GLY A 2 54.61 37.24 -7.09
N LEU A 3 53.94 36.24 -7.73
CA LEU A 3 52.54 35.95 -7.57
C LEU A 3 52.33 34.43 -7.43
N LYS A 4 52.25 33.98 -6.17
CA LYS A 4 51.81 32.62 -5.79
C LYS A 4 50.30 32.60 -5.62
N GLY A 5 49.57 31.74 -6.34
CA GLY A 5 48.88 30.58 -5.82
C GLY A 5 47.62 30.84 -5.00
N ARG A 6 46.42 30.72 -5.64
CA ARG A 6 45.16 30.29 -5.00
C ARG A 6 44.34 29.50 -6.02
N SER A 7 44.49 28.19 -6.09
CA SER A 7 43.54 27.32 -6.78
C SER A 7 43.62 25.86 -6.30
N CYS A 8 43.36 25.60 -5.03
CA CYS A 8 43.29 24.20 -4.55
C CYS A 8 42.02 23.83 -3.74
N GLY A 9 41.07 24.78 -3.58
CA GLY A 9 39.87 24.51 -2.75
C GLY A 9 38.61 24.09 -3.50
N LYS A 10 38.51 24.36 -4.80
CA LYS A 10 37.26 24.07 -5.57
C LYS A 10 37.21 22.67 -6.17
N ALA A 11 38.32 22.04 -6.49
CA ALA A 11 38.32 20.71 -7.09
C ALA A 11 37.91 19.58 -6.15
N LYS A 12 38.24 19.67 -4.85
CA LYS A 12 37.83 18.64 -3.84
C LYS A 12 36.33 18.63 -3.50
N LYS A 13 35.64 19.78 -3.62
CA LYS A 13 34.17 19.85 -3.37
C LYS A 13 33.35 19.33 -4.54
N MET A 14 33.79 19.49 -5.77
CA MET A 14 33.12 18.96 -6.95
C MET A 14 33.20 17.43 -7.02
N ASN A 15 34.32 16.83 -6.60
CA ASN A 15 34.49 15.37 -6.63
C ASN A 15 33.58 14.64 -5.63
N LYS A 16 33.31 15.21 -4.45
CA LYS A 16 32.34 14.63 -3.47
C LYS A 16 30.88 14.70 -3.91
N LYS A 17 30.51 15.71 -4.70
CA LYS A 17 29.13 15.87 -5.22
C LYS A 17 28.87 14.94 -6.41
N SER A 18 29.87 14.72 -7.27
CA SER A 18 29.86 13.75 -8.37
C SER A 18 29.83 12.31 -7.87
N GLN A 19 30.60 11.98 -6.83
CA GLN A 19 30.55 10.67 -6.19
C GLN A 19 29.21 10.38 -5.49
N ARG A 20 28.57 11.40 -4.89
CA ARG A 20 27.22 11.25 -4.31
C ARG A 20 26.12 11.09 -5.36
N MET A 21 26.25 11.67 -6.55
CA MET A 21 25.32 11.49 -7.67
C MET A 21 25.47 10.08 -8.29
N ASN A 22 26.71 9.58 -8.45
CA ASN A 22 26.94 8.21 -8.95
C ASN A 22 26.42 7.11 -8.00
N PHE A 23 26.41 7.36 -6.69
CA PHE A 23 25.86 6.41 -5.73
C PHE A 23 24.33 6.24 -5.86
N LYS A 24 23.61 7.30 -6.29
CA LYS A 24 22.14 7.25 -6.50
C LYS A 24 21.74 6.61 -7.84
N GLN A 25 22.63 6.52 -8.81
CA GLN A 25 22.33 6.01 -10.16
C GLN A 25 22.69 4.53 -10.39
N ASN A 26 23.45 3.91 -9.49
CA ASN A 26 23.84 2.50 -9.66
C ASN A 26 22.80 1.57 -8.99
N SER A 27 21.94 0.92 -9.81
CA SER A 27 20.87 0.03 -9.36
C SER A 27 21.36 -1.15 -8.52
N ALA A 28 22.55 -1.68 -8.79
CA ALA A 28 23.14 -2.77 -8.02
C ALA A 28 23.51 -2.31 -6.59
N ILE A 29 24.07 -1.11 -6.44
CA ILE A 29 24.40 -0.53 -5.12
C ILE A 29 23.12 -0.25 -4.33
N GLN A 30 22.06 0.23 -5.00
CA GLN A 30 20.76 0.44 -4.36
C GLN A 30 20.11 -0.88 -3.92
N SER A 31 20.20 -1.93 -4.74
CA SER A 31 19.70 -3.27 -4.40
C SER A 31 20.46 -3.87 -3.22
N SER A 32 21.78 -3.80 -3.21
CA SER A 32 22.62 -4.25 -2.11
C SER A 32 22.31 -3.48 -0.80
N TYR A 33 22.12 -2.17 -0.88
CA TYR A 33 21.73 -1.35 0.26
C TYR A 33 20.34 -1.72 0.79
N ARG A 34 19.36 -1.99 -0.10
CA ARG A 34 18.01 -2.44 0.30
C ARG A 34 18.04 -3.81 0.98
N ILE A 35 18.82 -4.76 0.45
CA ILE A 35 19.02 -6.08 1.08
C ILE A 35 19.63 -5.90 2.46
N PHE A 36 20.72 -5.13 2.58
CA PHE A 36 21.34 -4.84 3.88
C PHE A 36 20.36 -4.19 4.86
N MET A 37 19.56 -3.22 4.42
CA MET A 37 18.57 -2.54 5.26
C MET A 37 17.42 -3.46 5.65
N SER A 38 16.99 -4.38 4.79
CA SER A 38 15.97 -5.38 5.09
C SER A 38 16.46 -6.35 6.16
N VAL A 39 17.66 -6.89 6.01
CA VAL A 39 18.30 -7.76 7.00
C VAL A 39 18.51 -7.02 8.33
N ARG A 40 19.06 -5.80 8.29
CA ARG A 40 19.25 -4.97 9.48
C ARG A 40 17.93 -4.66 10.21
N ASN A 41 16.84 -4.42 9.46
CA ASN A 41 15.52 -4.15 10.05
C ASN A 41 14.92 -5.39 10.71
N TYR A 42 15.15 -6.57 10.15
CA TYR A 42 14.75 -7.84 10.76
C TYR A 42 15.45 -8.07 12.12
N PHE A 43 16.71 -7.63 12.25
CA PHE A 43 17.51 -7.74 13.47
C PHE A 43 17.53 -6.48 14.34
N LYS A 44 16.57 -5.55 14.17
CA LYS A 44 16.52 -4.31 14.99
C LYS A 44 16.13 -4.56 16.44
N PHE A 45 16.97 -5.26 17.17
CA PHE A 45 16.95 -5.18 18.62
C PHE A 45 17.61 -3.84 19.03
N GLN A 46 16.84 -2.95 19.68
CA GLN A 46 17.34 -1.68 20.21
C GLN A 46 17.40 -1.76 21.75
N PRO A 47 18.42 -2.40 22.31
CA PRO A 47 18.44 -2.74 23.74
C PRO A 47 18.33 -1.51 24.65
N ILE A 48 18.98 -0.40 24.29
CA ILE A 48 18.94 0.83 25.10
C ILE A 48 17.52 1.44 25.13
N LYS A 49 16.82 1.45 23.99
CA LYS A 49 15.43 1.92 23.94
C LYS A 49 14.49 0.99 24.69
N PHE A 50 14.71 -0.31 24.57
CA PHE A 50 13.95 -1.31 25.33
C PHE A 50 14.13 -1.10 26.83
N ILE A 51 15.37 -1.01 27.32
CA ILE A 51 15.68 -0.81 28.74
C ILE A 51 15.01 0.48 29.24
N LYS A 52 15.14 1.60 28.52
CA LYS A 52 14.51 2.88 28.91
C LYS A 52 12.99 2.77 29.01
N ARG A 53 12.34 2.12 28.01
CA ARG A 53 10.89 1.97 27.99
C ARG A 53 10.40 1.00 29.08
N PHE A 54 11.15 -0.08 29.31
CA PHE A 54 10.83 -1.03 30.36
C PHE A 54 11.02 -0.44 31.75
N SER A 55 12.09 0.31 32.01
CA SER A 55 12.30 1.05 33.25
C SER A 55 11.18 2.06 33.53
N ARG A 56 10.75 2.80 32.50
CA ARG A 56 9.59 3.68 32.62
C ARG A 56 8.33 2.90 32.97
N PHE A 57 8.06 1.78 32.30
CA PHE A 57 6.90 0.92 32.60
C PHE A 57 6.89 0.46 34.07
N LEU A 58 8.03 0.01 34.62
CA LEU A 58 8.14 -0.38 36.01
C LEU A 58 7.90 0.78 36.96
N HIS A 59 8.43 1.97 36.65
CA HIS A 59 8.19 3.18 37.43
C HIS A 59 6.71 3.55 37.45
N GLU A 60 6.06 3.56 36.30
CA GLU A 60 4.62 3.85 36.14
C GLU A 60 3.76 2.79 36.87
N LEU A 61 4.11 1.50 36.79
CA LEU A 61 3.42 0.43 37.53
C LEU A 61 3.49 0.66 39.04
N ASN A 62 4.67 0.98 39.58
CA ASN A 62 4.85 1.26 41.00
C ASN A 62 4.06 2.52 41.43
N ALA A 63 4.08 3.57 40.62
CA ALA A 63 3.29 4.78 40.89
C ALA A 63 1.78 4.47 40.88
N TYR A 64 1.31 3.70 39.89
CA TYR A 64 -0.08 3.29 39.78
C TYR A 64 -0.53 2.47 41.00
N GLN A 65 0.29 1.53 41.47
CA GLN A 65 0.00 0.73 42.66
C GLN A 65 -0.19 1.59 43.92
N ARG A 66 0.62 2.65 44.08
CA ARG A 66 0.51 3.60 45.22
C ARG A 66 -0.76 4.46 45.14
N LEU A 67 -1.16 4.86 43.92
CA LEU A 67 -2.35 5.68 43.69
C LEU A 67 -3.65 4.88 43.74
N ARG A 68 -3.57 3.56 43.61
CA ARG A 68 -4.72 2.67 43.48
C ARG A 68 -5.56 2.65 44.76
N LYS A 69 -6.77 3.21 44.69
CA LYS A 69 -7.79 3.18 45.73
C LYS A 69 -9.06 2.44 45.31
N ASN A 70 -9.17 2.02 44.02
CA ASN A 70 -10.34 1.38 43.47
C ASN A 70 -10.38 -0.12 43.84
N GLN A 71 -11.39 -0.53 44.57
CA GLN A 71 -11.54 -1.91 45.06
C GLN A 71 -12.15 -2.84 44.02
N ALA A 72 -12.77 -2.31 42.96
CA ALA A 72 -13.36 -3.12 41.89
C ALA A 72 -12.28 -3.83 41.05
N PHE A 73 -11.08 -3.27 40.91
CA PHE A 73 -9.96 -3.84 40.16
C PHE A 73 -8.86 -4.34 41.10
N GLN A 74 -9.08 -5.42 41.80
CA GLN A 74 -8.11 -5.92 42.79
C GLN A 74 -6.92 -6.65 42.15
N LYS A 75 -7.12 -7.37 41.04
CA LYS A 75 -6.07 -8.13 40.35
C LYS A 75 -5.33 -7.20 39.36
N ILE A 76 -4.01 -7.26 39.32
CA ILE A 76 -3.17 -6.63 38.30
C ILE A 76 -2.47 -7.74 37.54
N GLU A 77 -2.65 -7.78 36.23
CA GLU A 77 -1.87 -8.58 35.31
C GLU A 77 -0.86 -7.70 34.57
N ILE A 78 0.36 -8.19 34.41
CA ILE A 78 1.44 -7.46 33.77
C ILE A 78 1.35 -7.64 32.25
N TYR A 79 1.07 -6.56 31.52
CA TYR A 79 1.00 -6.55 30.07
C TYR A 79 1.73 -5.31 29.52
N PRO A 80 3.05 -5.40 29.23
CA PRO A 80 3.87 -4.25 28.86
C PRO A 80 3.61 -3.79 27.42
N CYS A 81 2.98 -2.64 27.21
CA CYS A 81 2.85 -1.95 25.90
C CYS A 81 3.94 -0.86 25.78
N LEU A 82 5.17 -1.28 25.46
CA LEU A 82 6.35 -0.42 25.56
C LEU A 82 6.52 0.57 24.41
N SER A 83 5.81 0.37 23.27
CA SER A 83 5.97 1.17 22.04
C SER A 83 4.93 2.26 21.85
N ASP A 84 3.86 2.27 22.62
CA ASP A 84 2.63 3.01 22.31
C ASP A 84 2.67 4.47 22.76
N ASN A 85 3.59 4.82 23.68
CA ASN A 85 3.78 6.20 24.10
C ASN A 85 4.57 6.98 23.03
N ILE A 86 3.85 7.47 22.03
CA ILE A 86 4.34 8.31 20.92
C ILE A 86 3.47 9.55 20.79
N GLY A 87 4.02 10.64 20.26
CA GLY A 87 3.37 11.95 20.18
C GLY A 87 2.40 12.12 19.00
N TYR A 88 2.00 11.03 18.33
CA TYR A 88 1.09 11.07 17.15
C TYR A 88 0.30 9.77 17.05
N THR A 89 -0.83 9.81 16.35
CA THR A 89 -1.59 8.60 15.99
C THR A 89 -0.96 7.95 14.76
N PRO A 90 -0.43 6.72 14.88
CA PRO A 90 0.17 6.05 13.73
C PRO A 90 -0.92 5.62 12.75
N ILE A 91 -0.77 6.04 11.50
CA ILE A 91 -1.57 5.60 10.37
C ILE A 91 -0.64 5.15 9.25
N GLU A 92 -1.12 4.25 8.40
CA GLU A 92 -0.50 3.98 7.12
C GLU A 92 -1.20 4.86 6.06
N PRO A 93 -0.51 5.90 5.50
CA PRO A 93 -1.21 6.94 4.74
C PRO A 93 -1.82 6.42 3.43
N VAL A 94 -1.20 5.44 2.76
CA VAL A 94 -1.71 4.91 1.49
C VAL A 94 -3.07 4.25 1.74
N TYR A 95 -3.14 3.29 2.67
CA TYR A 95 -4.40 2.61 2.98
C TYR A 95 -5.44 3.55 3.57
N PHE A 96 -5.03 4.51 4.41
CA PHE A 96 -5.95 5.49 4.97
C PHE A 96 -6.68 6.30 3.89
N PHE A 97 -5.93 6.86 2.93
CA PHE A 97 -6.52 7.65 1.84
C PHE A 97 -7.22 6.78 0.80
N GLN A 98 -6.61 5.66 0.41
CA GLN A 98 -7.16 4.72 -0.56
C GLN A 98 -8.52 4.18 -0.11
N ASP A 99 -8.57 3.63 1.10
CA ASP A 99 -9.76 2.96 1.63
C ASP A 99 -10.90 3.95 1.86
N THR A 100 -10.59 5.16 2.36
CA THR A 100 -11.60 6.23 2.52
C THR A 100 -12.11 6.75 1.19
N TRP A 101 -11.25 6.85 0.16
CA TRP A 101 -11.67 7.21 -1.18
C TRP A 101 -12.55 6.12 -1.79
N ALA A 102 -12.14 4.86 -1.72
CA ALA A 102 -12.91 3.73 -2.24
C ALA A 102 -14.26 3.61 -1.56
N ALA A 103 -14.31 3.72 -0.23
CA ALA A 103 -15.55 3.70 0.53
C ALA A 103 -16.53 4.77 0.06
N ARG A 104 -16.06 6.01 -0.11
CA ARG A 104 -16.87 7.10 -0.64
C ARG A 104 -17.42 6.76 -2.03
N LYS A 105 -16.57 6.29 -2.94
CA LYS A 105 -16.98 5.96 -4.32
C LYS A 105 -17.98 4.83 -4.39
N ILE A 106 -17.83 3.79 -3.58
CA ILE A 106 -18.80 2.68 -3.50
C ILE A 106 -20.16 3.20 -3.02
N VAL A 107 -20.18 4.00 -1.94
CA VAL A 107 -21.43 4.56 -1.40
C VAL A 107 -22.09 5.55 -2.37
N GLU A 108 -21.33 6.42 -3.02
CA GLU A 108 -21.82 7.36 -4.06
C GLU A 108 -22.42 6.61 -5.25
N ASN A 109 -21.82 5.52 -5.67
CA ASN A 109 -22.26 4.73 -6.83
C ASN A 109 -23.51 3.87 -6.54
N LYS A 110 -23.82 3.59 -5.27
CA LYS A 110 -24.98 2.81 -4.81
C LYS A 110 -25.18 1.49 -5.58
N PRO A 111 -24.17 0.62 -5.72
CA PRO A 111 -24.34 -0.65 -6.40
C PRO A 111 -25.29 -1.55 -5.59
N ARG A 112 -26.03 -2.44 -6.26
CA ARG A 112 -26.83 -3.46 -5.57
C ARG A 112 -25.94 -4.48 -4.86
N HIS A 113 -24.76 -4.76 -5.42
CA HIS A 113 -23.74 -5.64 -4.91
C HIS A 113 -22.37 -5.14 -5.34
N HIS A 114 -21.38 -5.19 -4.46
CA HIS A 114 -19.99 -4.82 -4.77
C HIS A 114 -19.11 -6.06 -4.68
N TYR A 115 -18.17 -6.18 -5.62
CA TYR A 115 -17.15 -7.24 -5.63
C TYR A 115 -15.78 -6.63 -5.39
N ASP A 116 -15.00 -7.29 -4.56
CA ASP A 116 -13.63 -6.85 -4.26
C ASP A 116 -12.64 -7.97 -4.48
N ILE A 117 -11.52 -7.66 -5.13
CA ILE A 117 -10.48 -8.65 -5.39
C ILE A 117 -9.23 -8.30 -4.59
N GLY A 118 -9.00 -9.06 -3.51
CA GLY A 118 -7.75 -9.08 -2.76
C GLY A 118 -7.41 -7.83 -1.97
N SER A 119 -8.32 -6.85 -1.82
CA SER A 119 -8.06 -5.63 -1.05
C SER A 119 -8.14 -5.89 0.47
N SER A 120 -8.26 -4.82 1.27
CA SER A 120 -8.31 -4.91 2.72
C SER A 120 -9.61 -5.55 3.24
N ALA A 121 -9.55 -6.74 3.80
CA ALA A 121 -10.71 -7.41 4.42
C ALA A 121 -11.35 -6.56 5.53
N LYS A 122 -10.56 -5.78 6.29
CA LYS A 122 -11.08 -4.86 7.29
C LYS A 122 -11.96 -3.78 6.66
N THR A 123 -11.52 -3.19 5.56
CA THR A 123 -12.26 -2.15 4.85
C THR A 123 -13.53 -2.70 4.24
N MET A 124 -13.44 -3.87 3.58
CA MET A 124 -14.61 -4.54 3.00
C MET A 124 -15.61 -5.00 4.06
N GLY A 125 -15.13 -5.45 5.22
CA GLY A 125 -15.98 -5.78 6.37
C GLY A 125 -16.76 -4.58 6.90
N ILE A 126 -16.17 -3.39 6.97
CA ILE A 126 -16.88 -2.17 7.34
C ILE A 126 -17.91 -1.79 6.26
N LEU A 127 -17.51 -1.82 4.99
CA LEU A 127 -18.37 -1.45 3.87
C LEU A 127 -19.54 -2.42 3.67
N SER A 128 -19.38 -3.70 4.02
CA SER A 128 -20.46 -4.69 3.93
C SER A 128 -21.67 -4.35 4.81
N GLN A 129 -21.52 -3.45 5.77
CA GLN A 129 -22.67 -2.97 6.58
C GLN A 129 -23.54 -1.94 5.83
N PHE A 130 -23.10 -1.47 4.66
CA PHE A 130 -23.80 -0.47 3.83
C PHE A 130 -24.20 -1.01 2.46
N VAL A 131 -23.47 -1.99 1.94
CA VAL A 131 -23.71 -2.63 0.64
C VAL A 131 -23.28 -4.10 0.71
N PRO A 132 -24.03 -5.06 0.17
CA PRO A 132 -23.56 -6.45 0.08
C PRO A 132 -22.24 -6.55 -0.69
N ILE A 133 -21.26 -7.25 -0.12
CA ILE A 133 -19.91 -7.40 -0.70
C ILE A 133 -19.54 -8.88 -0.84
N THR A 134 -18.99 -9.23 -1.98
CA THR A 134 -18.27 -10.50 -2.17
C THR A 134 -16.78 -10.21 -2.38
N MET A 135 -15.95 -10.75 -1.50
CA MET A 135 -14.49 -10.72 -1.67
C MET A 135 -14.00 -11.96 -2.40
N VAL A 136 -13.01 -11.77 -3.27
CA VAL A 136 -12.26 -12.87 -3.91
C VAL A 136 -10.79 -12.74 -3.52
N ASP A 137 -10.20 -13.79 -2.98
CA ASP A 137 -8.75 -13.87 -2.68
C ASP A 137 -8.29 -15.33 -2.84
N ILE A 138 -7.04 -15.55 -3.11
CA ILE A 138 -6.41 -16.87 -3.14
C ILE A 138 -6.32 -17.49 -1.73
N ARG A 139 -6.37 -16.66 -0.68
CA ARG A 139 -6.30 -17.05 0.73
C ARG A 139 -7.69 -16.97 1.35
N PRO A 140 -8.17 -17.99 2.05
CA PRO A 140 -9.48 -17.99 2.65
C PRO A 140 -9.62 -16.91 3.74
N LEU A 141 -10.81 -16.31 3.83
CA LEU A 141 -11.22 -15.46 4.94
C LEU A 141 -12.11 -16.28 5.86
N GLU A 142 -11.63 -16.60 7.06
CA GLU A 142 -12.31 -17.45 8.04
C GLU A 142 -13.15 -16.61 9.05
N ILE A 143 -13.86 -15.60 8.55
CA ILE A 143 -14.70 -14.72 9.38
C ILE A 143 -16.09 -14.64 8.77
N GLU A 144 -17.10 -14.91 9.57
CA GLU A 144 -18.51 -14.73 9.20
C GLU A 144 -18.98 -13.33 9.61
N LEU A 145 -19.50 -12.59 8.65
CA LEU A 145 -20.08 -11.26 8.86
C LEU A 145 -21.31 -11.08 7.94
N PRO A 146 -22.42 -10.53 8.44
CA PRO A 146 -23.58 -10.23 7.61
C PRO A 146 -23.20 -9.37 6.40
N ASN A 147 -23.78 -9.68 5.24
CA ASN A 147 -23.54 -9.00 3.96
C ASN A 147 -22.08 -9.07 3.43
N LEU A 148 -21.20 -9.86 4.04
CA LEU A 148 -19.88 -10.15 3.53
C LEU A 148 -19.78 -11.63 3.15
N SER A 149 -19.55 -11.88 1.87
CA SER A 149 -19.29 -13.22 1.34
C SER A 149 -17.84 -13.32 0.88
N PHE A 150 -17.32 -14.53 0.86
CA PHE A 150 -15.97 -14.82 0.38
C PHE A 150 -15.98 -15.94 -0.66
N ILE A 151 -15.23 -15.75 -1.73
CA ILE A 151 -14.98 -16.77 -2.76
C ILE A 151 -13.46 -16.95 -2.88
N LYS A 152 -12.99 -18.17 -2.75
CA LYS A 152 -11.59 -18.49 -3.07
C LYS A 152 -11.40 -18.44 -4.59
N GLY A 153 -10.52 -17.58 -5.07
CA GLY A 153 -10.27 -17.39 -6.49
C GLY A 153 -8.99 -16.61 -6.75
N THR A 154 -8.59 -16.58 -8.00
CA THR A 154 -7.41 -15.82 -8.47
C THR A 154 -7.84 -14.71 -9.41
N LEU A 155 -7.11 -13.60 -9.37
CA LEU A 155 -7.30 -12.47 -10.29
C LEU A 155 -6.95 -12.81 -11.75
N LEU A 156 -6.31 -13.96 -11.97
CA LEU A 156 -5.99 -14.46 -13.33
C LEU A 156 -7.12 -15.29 -13.96
N ASP A 157 -8.10 -15.72 -13.16
CA ASP A 157 -9.26 -16.50 -13.58
C ASP A 157 -10.37 -16.32 -12.56
N LEU A 158 -11.17 -15.25 -12.72
CA LEU A 158 -12.23 -14.89 -11.80
C LEU A 158 -13.46 -15.81 -12.00
N PRO A 159 -14.08 -16.32 -10.93
CA PRO A 159 -15.20 -17.24 -11.00
C PRO A 159 -16.53 -16.53 -11.35
N PHE A 160 -16.51 -15.66 -12.36
CA PHE A 160 -17.65 -14.88 -12.80
C PHE A 160 -17.79 -14.93 -14.31
N GLU A 161 -19.02 -14.90 -14.79
CA GLU A 161 -19.33 -14.82 -16.22
C GLU A 161 -18.87 -13.48 -16.83
N ASP A 162 -18.69 -13.44 -18.13
CA ASP A 162 -18.39 -12.24 -18.88
C ASP A 162 -19.50 -11.21 -18.66
N ALA A 163 -19.12 -9.94 -18.51
CA ALA A 163 -20.05 -8.82 -18.40
C ALA A 163 -21.14 -8.99 -17.32
N SER A 164 -20.81 -9.62 -16.19
CA SER A 164 -21.78 -9.92 -15.11
C SER A 164 -21.73 -8.93 -13.94
N ILE A 165 -20.58 -8.25 -13.72
CA ILE A 165 -20.34 -7.42 -12.54
C ILE A 165 -20.55 -5.94 -12.82
N GLU A 166 -21.32 -5.24 -11.97
CA GLU A 166 -21.55 -3.79 -12.10
C GLU A 166 -20.57 -2.93 -11.30
N SER A 167 -20.03 -3.45 -10.20
CA SER A 167 -19.16 -2.70 -9.29
C SER A 167 -18.05 -3.60 -8.78
N LEU A 168 -16.81 -3.24 -9.11
CA LEU A 168 -15.62 -4.03 -8.82
C LEU A 168 -14.55 -3.14 -8.18
N SER A 169 -13.79 -3.66 -7.23
CA SER A 169 -12.56 -3.03 -6.76
C SER A 169 -11.39 -4.00 -6.74
N SER A 170 -10.19 -3.46 -6.94
CA SER A 170 -8.91 -4.12 -6.70
C SER A 170 -7.88 -3.05 -6.32
N LEU A 171 -7.55 -2.99 -5.02
CA LEU A 171 -6.83 -1.87 -4.42
C LEU A 171 -5.46 -2.33 -3.92
N CYS A 172 -4.38 -1.93 -4.60
CA CYS A 172 -3.00 -2.34 -4.34
C CYS A 172 -2.81 -3.87 -4.32
N VAL A 173 -3.30 -4.54 -5.37
CA VAL A 173 -3.24 -5.99 -5.57
C VAL A 173 -2.50 -6.36 -6.85
N VAL A 174 -2.88 -5.74 -7.96
CA VAL A 174 -2.43 -6.10 -9.32
C VAL A 174 -0.91 -6.01 -9.48
N GLU A 175 -0.27 -5.11 -8.77
CA GLU A 175 1.18 -4.95 -8.75
C GLU A 175 1.95 -6.17 -8.21
N HIS A 176 1.26 -7.06 -7.51
CA HIS A 176 1.86 -8.27 -6.92
C HIS A 176 1.72 -9.50 -7.80
N ILE A 177 0.74 -9.53 -8.71
CA ILE A 177 0.36 -10.72 -9.47
C ILE A 177 1.51 -11.19 -10.37
N GLY A 178 1.88 -12.46 -10.25
CA GLY A 178 2.97 -13.07 -11.01
C GLY A 178 4.37 -12.83 -10.43
N LEU A 179 4.48 -12.33 -9.18
CA LEU A 179 5.76 -12.20 -8.48
C LEU A 179 6.04 -13.32 -7.46
N GLY A 180 5.10 -14.26 -7.29
CA GLY A 180 5.23 -15.36 -6.32
C GLY A 180 5.19 -14.95 -4.86
N ARG A 181 4.84 -13.69 -4.57
CA ARG A 181 4.85 -13.13 -3.21
C ARG A 181 3.86 -13.83 -2.28
N TYR A 182 2.71 -14.20 -2.80
CA TYR A 182 1.62 -14.82 -2.05
C TYR A 182 1.41 -16.30 -2.41
N GLY A 183 2.39 -16.91 -3.09
CA GLY A 183 2.30 -18.29 -3.58
C GLY A 183 1.65 -18.40 -4.97
N ASP A 184 1.42 -17.29 -5.64
CA ASP A 184 0.97 -17.20 -7.02
C ASP A 184 2.08 -17.63 -7.99
N PRO A 185 1.73 -18.22 -9.16
CA PRO A 185 2.71 -18.58 -10.19
C PRO A 185 3.50 -17.37 -10.69
N LEU A 186 4.79 -17.58 -11.01
CA LEU A 186 5.60 -16.53 -11.62
C LEU A 186 5.11 -16.24 -13.05
N ASP A 187 4.73 -14.99 -13.30
CA ASP A 187 4.26 -14.53 -14.60
C ASP A 187 4.69 -13.06 -14.83
N PRO A 188 5.60 -12.80 -15.79
CA PRO A 188 6.00 -11.44 -16.13
C PRO A 188 4.84 -10.53 -16.55
N PHE A 189 3.76 -11.10 -17.11
CA PHE A 189 2.56 -10.39 -17.57
C PHE A 189 1.36 -10.55 -16.62
N GLY A 190 1.59 -10.91 -15.37
CA GLY A 190 0.53 -11.17 -14.40
C GLY A 190 -0.38 -9.96 -14.17
N SER A 191 0.17 -8.76 -14.13
CA SER A 191 -0.61 -7.53 -13.94
C SER A 191 -1.53 -7.23 -15.13
N GLU A 192 -1.03 -7.38 -16.35
CA GLU A 192 -1.78 -7.16 -17.59
C GLU A 192 -2.91 -8.18 -17.75
N LYS A 193 -2.64 -9.46 -17.46
CA LYS A 193 -3.65 -10.52 -17.46
C LYS A 193 -4.74 -10.26 -16.41
N ALA A 194 -4.36 -9.86 -15.21
CA ALA A 194 -5.27 -9.49 -14.15
C ALA A 194 -6.20 -8.33 -14.55
N ILE A 195 -5.66 -7.29 -15.19
CA ILE A 195 -6.45 -6.17 -15.70
C ILE A 195 -7.41 -6.62 -16.80
N LYS A 196 -6.96 -7.45 -17.73
CA LYS A 196 -7.82 -8.04 -18.78
C LYS A 196 -8.98 -8.82 -18.17
N GLU A 197 -8.72 -9.59 -17.14
CA GLU A 197 -9.72 -10.42 -16.47
C GLU A 197 -10.75 -9.57 -15.70
N MET A 198 -10.32 -8.51 -15.02
CA MET A 198 -11.25 -7.56 -14.42
C MET A 198 -12.16 -6.88 -15.45
N LYS A 199 -11.61 -6.51 -16.62
CA LYS A 199 -12.40 -5.93 -17.72
C LYS A 199 -13.38 -6.94 -18.32
N ARG A 200 -13.01 -8.23 -18.39
CA ARG A 200 -13.90 -9.30 -18.89
C ARG A 200 -15.18 -9.37 -18.06
N VAL A 201 -15.05 -9.46 -16.74
CA VAL A 201 -16.19 -9.66 -15.84
C VAL A 201 -17.07 -8.42 -15.67
N LEU A 202 -16.54 -7.21 -15.90
CA LEU A 202 -17.34 -5.99 -15.82
C LEU A 202 -18.38 -5.92 -16.95
N LYS A 203 -19.62 -5.60 -16.60
CA LYS A 203 -20.69 -5.34 -17.58
C LYS A 203 -20.52 -3.96 -18.24
N PRO A 204 -21.11 -3.72 -19.41
CA PRO A 204 -21.23 -2.36 -19.97
C PRO A 204 -21.80 -1.40 -18.92
N GLY A 205 -21.22 -0.19 -18.82
CA GLY A 205 -21.56 0.77 -17.77
C GLY A 205 -21.05 0.44 -16.37
N GLY A 206 -20.48 -0.74 -16.15
CA GLY A 206 -19.91 -1.18 -14.86
C GLY A 206 -18.71 -0.35 -14.45
N LYS A 207 -18.48 -0.19 -13.15
CA LYS A 207 -17.43 0.65 -12.58
C LYS A 207 -16.36 -0.19 -11.89
N LEU A 208 -15.09 0.20 -12.10
CA LEU A 208 -13.91 -0.36 -11.48
C LEU A 208 -13.21 0.69 -10.63
N LEU A 209 -13.06 0.41 -9.34
CA LEU A 209 -12.14 1.13 -8.46
C LEU A 209 -10.81 0.39 -8.47
N PHE A 210 -9.77 1.07 -8.92
CA PHE A 210 -8.47 0.48 -9.15
C PHE A 210 -7.37 1.31 -8.48
N SER A 211 -6.43 0.67 -7.81
CA SER A 211 -5.25 1.37 -7.33
C SER A 211 -4.00 0.52 -7.45
N VAL A 212 -2.89 1.19 -7.76
CA VAL A 212 -1.56 0.58 -7.87
C VAL A 212 -0.47 1.59 -7.51
N PRO A 213 0.72 1.13 -7.13
CA PRO A 213 1.89 2.00 -6.99
C PRO A 213 2.24 2.67 -8.32
N VAL A 214 2.49 3.99 -8.26
CA VAL A 214 2.93 4.79 -9.42
C VAL A 214 4.32 5.37 -9.19
N ASP A 215 5.08 5.53 -10.28
CA ASP A 215 6.40 6.17 -10.27
C ASP A 215 6.68 6.82 -11.64
N SER A 216 7.81 7.51 -11.77
CA SER A 216 8.29 8.09 -13.02
C SER A 216 8.64 7.07 -14.11
N GLU A 217 8.80 5.79 -13.75
CA GLU A 217 9.11 4.69 -14.67
C GLU A 217 8.44 3.37 -14.23
N ASN A 218 8.19 2.48 -15.19
CA ASN A 218 7.72 1.13 -14.90
C ASN A 218 8.88 0.30 -14.33
N LYS A 219 8.71 -0.27 -13.13
CA LYS A 219 9.75 -1.05 -12.44
C LYS A 219 9.18 -2.30 -11.79
N ILE A 220 10.01 -3.32 -11.69
CA ILE A 220 9.77 -4.51 -10.85
C ILE A 220 10.67 -4.43 -9.63
N CYS A 221 10.09 -4.31 -8.45
CA CYS A 221 10.76 -4.51 -7.17
C CYS A 221 10.52 -5.95 -6.70
N PHE A 222 11.30 -6.90 -7.25
CA PHE A 222 11.10 -8.31 -7.01
C PHE A 222 11.46 -8.69 -5.55
N ASN A 223 10.62 -9.45 -4.83
CA ASN A 223 9.27 -9.95 -5.14
C ASN A 223 8.18 -9.08 -4.44
N ALA A 224 8.47 -7.79 -4.21
CA ALA A 224 7.58 -6.91 -3.45
C ALA A 224 6.38 -6.44 -4.27
N HIS A 225 6.62 -5.73 -5.37
CA HIS A 225 5.57 -5.13 -6.21
C HIS A 225 6.15 -4.62 -7.55
N ARG A 226 5.27 -4.28 -8.49
CA ARG A 226 5.56 -3.42 -9.64
C ARG A 226 5.20 -1.97 -9.33
N THR A 227 5.84 -1.03 -10.00
CA THR A 227 5.40 0.36 -10.10
C THR A 227 5.09 0.67 -11.55
N PHE A 228 4.12 1.53 -11.78
CA PHE A 228 3.61 1.85 -13.09
C PHE A 228 3.73 3.35 -13.36
N THR A 229 3.99 3.73 -14.60
CA THR A 229 3.72 5.11 -15.03
C THR A 229 2.22 5.30 -15.24
N ARG A 230 1.74 6.53 -15.04
CA ARG A 230 0.34 6.88 -15.35
C ARG A 230 -0.04 6.50 -16.79
N ASP A 231 0.81 6.83 -17.74
CA ASP A 231 0.53 6.61 -19.16
C ASP A 231 0.41 5.12 -19.50
N TYR A 232 1.22 4.27 -18.86
CA TYR A 232 1.09 2.83 -19.03
C TYR A 232 -0.23 2.30 -18.48
N ILE A 233 -0.68 2.77 -17.31
CA ILE A 233 -1.99 2.41 -16.76
C ILE A 233 -3.09 2.83 -17.73
N LEU A 234 -3.09 4.07 -18.22
CA LEU A 234 -4.11 4.54 -19.17
C LEU A 234 -4.11 3.76 -20.49
N THR A 235 -2.94 3.28 -20.94
CA THR A 235 -2.85 2.39 -22.11
C THR A 235 -3.55 1.06 -21.83
N LEU A 236 -3.37 0.46 -20.65
CA LEU A 236 -4.01 -0.80 -20.27
C LEU A 236 -5.54 -0.68 -20.15
N PHE A 237 -6.04 0.51 -19.85
CA PHE A 237 -7.47 0.83 -19.74
C PHE A 237 -8.00 1.71 -20.87
N SER A 238 -7.33 1.72 -22.04
CA SER A 238 -7.69 2.58 -23.18
C SER A 238 -9.10 2.33 -23.75
N ASP A 239 -9.67 1.16 -23.48
CA ASP A 239 -11.04 0.75 -23.84
C ASP A 239 -12.09 1.10 -22.75
N MET A 240 -11.68 1.80 -21.69
CA MET A 240 -12.56 2.23 -20.60
C MET A 240 -12.54 3.76 -20.45
N VAL A 241 -13.58 4.31 -19.86
CA VAL A 241 -13.67 5.74 -19.56
C VAL A 241 -13.09 6.00 -18.17
N LEU A 242 -12.07 6.82 -18.08
CA LEU A 242 -11.55 7.33 -16.81
C LEU A 242 -12.50 8.41 -16.27
N LEU A 243 -13.17 8.14 -15.15
CA LEU A 243 -14.08 9.08 -14.49
C LEU A 243 -13.37 9.96 -13.46
N GLU A 244 -12.42 9.39 -12.73
CA GLU A 244 -11.65 10.11 -11.70
C GLU A 244 -10.27 9.48 -11.53
N GLU A 245 -9.27 10.32 -11.26
CA GLU A 245 -7.96 9.89 -10.79
C GLU A 245 -7.51 10.72 -9.59
N LYS A 246 -6.81 10.09 -8.64
CA LYS A 246 -6.17 10.73 -7.49
C LYS A 246 -4.80 10.08 -7.26
N TYR A 247 -3.92 10.79 -6.55
CA TYR A 247 -2.57 10.32 -6.30
C TYR A 247 -2.19 10.57 -4.85
N ILE A 248 -1.63 9.55 -4.20
CA ILE A 248 -1.14 9.66 -2.83
C ILE A 248 0.38 9.71 -2.89
N TYR A 249 0.95 10.80 -2.41
CA TYR A 249 2.38 10.95 -2.21
C TYR A 249 2.64 11.27 -0.73
N GLN A 250 3.36 10.40 -0.04
CA GLN A 250 3.62 10.52 1.39
C GLN A 250 2.30 10.63 2.21
N TYR A 251 2.05 11.75 2.88
CA TYR A 251 0.88 12.01 3.74
C TYR A 251 -0.17 12.90 3.09
N LYS A 252 -0.21 12.99 1.76
CA LYS A 252 -1.16 13.87 1.05
C LYS A 252 -1.74 13.21 -0.20
N MET A 253 -3.01 13.52 -0.45
CA MET A 253 -3.71 13.16 -1.69
C MET A 253 -3.75 14.36 -2.64
N TYR A 254 -3.53 14.10 -3.92
CA TYR A 254 -3.47 15.08 -5.01
C TYR A 254 -4.43 14.69 -6.13
N ASN A 255 -4.91 15.70 -6.88
CA ASN A 255 -5.81 15.50 -8.01
C ASN A 255 -5.07 15.20 -9.33
N HIS A 256 -3.77 15.36 -9.36
CA HIS A 256 -2.97 15.21 -10.58
C HIS A 256 -1.71 14.40 -10.31
N TYR A 257 -1.32 13.61 -11.30
CA TYR A 257 -0.04 12.91 -11.32
C TYR A 257 1.13 13.92 -11.42
N ASP A 258 2.16 13.68 -10.66
CA ASP A 258 3.40 14.45 -10.74
C ASP A 258 4.60 13.48 -10.65
N SER A 259 5.19 13.17 -11.80
CA SER A 259 6.33 12.25 -11.92
C SER A 259 7.56 12.70 -11.10
N ARG A 260 7.68 14.00 -10.80
CA ARG A 260 8.79 14.56 -10.00
C ARG A 260 8.70 14.19 -8.52
N LYS A 261 7.52 13.78 -8.06
CA LYS A 261 7.32 13.30 -6.67
C LYS A 261 7.83 11.88 -6.48
N GLY A 262 8.11 11.15 -7.56
CA GLY A 262 8.56 9.77 -7.53
C GLY A 262 7.48 8.80 -7.06
N PHE A 263 7.87 7.82 -6.25
CA PHE A 263 6.99 6.76 -5.79
C PHE A 263 5.77 7.28 -5.02
N GLY A 264 4.60 6.82 -5.42
CA GLY A 264 3.31 7.11 -4.81
C GLY A 264 2.29 6.01 -5.11
N THR A 265 1.01 6.30 -4.92
CA THR A 265 -0.09 5.39 -5.28
C THR A 265 -1.12 6.15 -6.12
N GLY A 266 -1.47 5.60 -7.27
CA GLY A 266 -2.56 6.09 -8.11
C GLY A 266 -3.88 5.41 -7.72
N LEU A 267 -4.94 6.18 -7.67
CA LEU A 267 -6.32 5.76 -7.46
C LEU A 267 -7.13 6.13 -8.69
N TYR A 268 -7.83 5.18 -9.27
CA TYR A 268 -8.57 5.37 -10.53
C TYR A 268 -9.99 4.84 -10.41
N LEU A 269 -10.95 5.61 -10.87
CA LEU A 269 -12.32 5.15 -11.10
C LEU A 269 -12.54 5.07 -12.61
N PHE A 270 -12.65 3.86 -13.12
CA PHE A 270 -12.98 3.58 -14.52
C PHE A 270 -14.43 3.17 -14.69
N LYS A 271 -15.01 3.46 -15.86
CA LYS A 271 -16.30 2.94 -16.32
C LYS A 271 -16.07 2.16 -17.62
N LYS A 272 -16.61 0.94 -17.74
CA LYS A 272 -16.62 0.19 -19.01
C LYS A 272 -17.58 0.89 -19.99
N GLY A 273 -17.15 1.05 -21.24
CA GLY A 273 -18.03 1.56 -22.31
C GLY A 273 -19.33 0.76 -22.42
N ASP A 274 -20.33 1.40 -22.98
CA ASP A 274 -21.65 0.79 -23.22
C ASP A 274 -21.58 -0.20 -24.37
#